data_eb99f5e188543ca339427df902dc8b91
#
_entry.id   eb99f5e188543ca339427df902dc8b91
#
_cell.length_a   1.000
_cell.length_b   1.000
_cell.length_c   1.000
_cell.angle_alpha   90.00
_cell.angle_beta   90.00
_cell.angle_gamma   90.00
#
_symmetry.space_group_name_H-M   'P 1'
#
loop_
_entity.id
_entity.type
_entity.pdbx_description
1 polymer ?
#
loop_
_entity_poly.entity_id
_entity_poly.type
_entity_poly.pdbx_seq_one_letter_code
_entity_poly.pdbx_strand_id
1 'polypeptide(L)'
;ALDNTYETFQYKFAAVALMVAAASSIVIFFVKYWIFFIRIRTFADEKSMPLMDMKEKSISLYYHSIEVGNLAKSAAAAVKADIPLACAGGYLHDIGKLHNAKDVKESLKVANEYGLPKNIKAIIVECSGKYRKPMTKEAAIVMLADSVVTSVEYLRETKKEVSEDTILDHAFATRVNSGILSDSGLSLEELYIIKKIFAEKYH
;
A
#
# COMPACT_ATOMS: atom_id res chain seq x y z
N ALA A 1 64.09 1.37 11.84
CA ALA A 1 63.21 1.64 12.98
C ALA A 1 62.13 2.71 12.63
N LEU A 2 62.50 3.79 11.93
CA LEU A 2 61.55 4.87 11.53
C LEU A 2 60.55 4.41 10.47
N ASP A 3 60.94 3.53 9.55
CA ASP A 3 60.11 3.03 8.46
C ASP A 3 58.91 2.18 8.99
N ASN A 4 59.19 1.33 9.97
CA ASN A 4 58.18 0.43 10.58
C ASN A 4 57.15 1.19 11.41
N THR A 5 57.49 2.32 11.99
CA THR A 5 56.56 3.19 12.72
C THR A 5 55.62 3.96 11.80
N TYR A 6 56.13 4.39 10.62
CA TYR A 6 55.33 5.09 9.62
C TYR A 6 54.28 4.16 8.97
N GLU A 7 54.68 2.95 8.58
CA GLU A 7 53.75 1.95 8.06
C GLU A 7 52.69 1.59 9.09
N THR A 8 53.07 1.36 10.35
CA THR A 8 52.09 1.04 11.42
C THR A 8 51.11 2.18 11.65
N PHE A 9 51.54 3.43 11.52
CA PHE A 9 50.67 4.60 11.62
C PHE A 9 49.69 4.66 10.46
N GLN A 10 50.11 4.41 9.22
CA GLN A 10 49.24 4.37 8.04
C GLN A 10 48.16 3.28 8.15
N TYR A 11 48.52 2.07 8.60
CA TYR A 11 47.53 1.00 8.81
C TYR A 11 46.50 1.34 9.89
N LYS A 12 46.91 1.96 10.99
CA LYS A 12 45.99 2.41 12.03
C LYS A 12 45.07 3.50 11.54
N PHE A 13 45.55 4.46 10.77
CA PHE A 13 44.75 5.52 10.18
C PHE A 13 43.76 4.96 9.17
N ALA A 14 44.20 4.05 8.29
CA ALA A 14 43.34 3.38 7.34
C ALA A 14 42.22 2.56 8.03
N ALA A 15 42.55 1.83 9.10
CA ALA A 15 41.57 1.07 9.88
C ALA A 15 40.54 1.97 10.54
N VAL A 16 40.96 3.10 11.13
CA VAL A 16 40.03 4.08 11.73
C VAL A 16 39.12 4.69 10.64
N ALA A 17 39.68 5.08 9.49
CA ALA A 17 38.90 5.63 8.38
C ALA A 17 37.85 4.62 7.87
N LEU A 18 38.24 3.34 7.78
CA LEU A 18 37.33 2.27 7.39
C LEU A 18 36.15 2.08 8.39
N MET A 19 36.48 2.10 9.69
CA MET A 19 35.45 2.00 10.75
C MET A 19 34.49 3.20 10.73
N VAL A 20 35.02 4.42 10.53
CA VAL A 20 34.16 5.63 10.41
C VAL A 20 33.27 5.55 9.17
N ALA A 21 33.79 5.10 8.04
CA ALA A 21 33.00 4.92 6.82
C ALA A 21 31.89 3.87 7.00
N ALA A 22 32.18 2.74 7.64
CA ALA A 22 31.22 1.71 7.95
C ALA A 22 30.13 2.23 8.90
N ALA A 23 30.50 2.90 9.98
CA ALA A 23 29.57 3.50 10.93
C ALA A 23 28.66 4.55 10.25
N SER A 24 29.22 5.41 9.41
CA SER A 24 28.48 6.41 8.63
C SER A 24 27.47 5.76 7.68
N SER A 25 27.85 4.67 7.01
CA SER A 25 26.96 3.92 6.12
C SER A 25 25.75 3.34 6.86
N ILE A 26 25.99 2.81 8.06
CA ILE A 26 24.92 2.28 8.92
C ILE A 26 23.95 3.41 9.33
N VAL A 27 24.46 4.54 9.76
CA VAL A 27 23.64 5.70 10.14
C VAL A 27 22.80 6.19 8.95
N ILE A 28 23.42 6.33 7.77
CA ILE A 28 22.73 6.74 6.54
C ILE A 28 21.62 5.75 6.18
N PHE A 29 21.87 4.44 6.34
CA PHE A 29 20.85 3.41 6.10
C PHE A 29 19.63 3.57 7.04
N PHE A 30 19.87 3.74 8.35
CA PHE A 30 18.79 3.95 9.32
C PHE A 30 18.03 5.25 9.07
N VAL A 31 18.71 6.34 8.73
CA VAL A 31 18.06 7.62 8.40
C VAL A 31 17.18 7.47 7.16
N LYS A 32 17.66 6.84 6.09
CA LYS A 32 16.87 6.59 4.88
C LYS A 32 15.67 5.69 5.16
N TYR A 33 15.85 4.63 5.97
CA TYR A 33 14.77 3.75 6.39
C TYR A 33 13.71 4.49 7.20
N TRP A 34 14.13 5.35 8.14
CA TRP A 34 13.24 6.17 8.96
C TRP A 34 12.44 7.18 8.13
N ILE A 35 13.09 7.87 7.20
CA ILE A 35 12.43 8.81 6.28
C ILE A 35 11.39 8.07 5.43
N PHE A 36 11.74 6.90 4.89
CA PHE A 36 10.83 6.07 4.10
C PHE A 36 9.58 5.66 4.91
N PHE A 37 9.79 5.22 6.15
CA PHE A 37 8.71 4.82 7.04
C PHE A 37 7.76 5.98 7.42
N ILE A 38 8.32 7.16 7.72
CA ILE A 38 7.51 8.36 7.99
C ILE A 38 6.69 8.74 6.76
N ARG A 39 7.26 8.70 5.57
CA ARG A 39 6.55 9.05 4.33
C ARG A 39 5.33 8.18 4.07
N ILE A 40 5.40 6.86 4.30
CA ILE A 40 4.22 5.98 4.14
C ILE A 40 3.13 6.40 5.14
N ARG A 41 3.49 6.65 6.40
CA ARG A 41 2.52 7.08 7.44
C ARG A 41 1.86 8.40 7.12
N THR A 42 2.57 9.35 6.51
CA THR A 42 1.99 10.62 6.07
C THR A 42 0.86 10.41 5.06
N PHE A 43 0.97 9.42 4.18
CA PHE A 43 -0.06 9.09 3.21
C PHE A 43 -1.17 8.16 3.75
N ALA A 44 -0.97 7.56 4.92
CA ALA A 44 -1.99 6.81 5.66
C ALA A 44 -2.87 7.70 6.56
N ASP A 45 -2.69 9.01 6.50
CA ASP A 45 -3.49 10.01 7.21
C ASP A 45 -4.61 10.53 6.31
N GLU A 46 -5.84 10.57 6.83
CA GLU A 46 -7.01 11.12 6.12
C GLU A 46 -6.87 12.62 5.77
N LYS A 47 -5.94 13.31 6.43
CA LYS A 47 -5.59 14.71 6.15
C LYS A 47 -4.45 14.86 5.14
N SER A 48 -4.00 13.76 4.53
CA SER A 48 -2.96 13.82 3.51
C SER A 48 -3.40 14.68 2.32
N MET A 49 -2.46 15.43 1.74
CA MET A 49 -2.75 16.35 0.65
C MET A 49 -3.52 15.70 -0.50
N PRO A 50 -3.17 14.49 -1.02
CA PRO A 50 -3.92 13.87 -2.10
C PRO A 50 -5.38 13.59 -1.75
N LEU A 51 -5.66 13.16 -0.50
CA LEU A 51 -7.03 12.90 -0.05
C LEU A 51 -7.83 14.18 0.14
N MET A 52 -7.21 15.27 0.59
CA MET A 52 -7.87 16.56 0.68
C MET A 52 -8.23 17.10 -0.70
N ASP A 53 -7.36 16.93 -1.69
CA ASP A 53 -7.64 17.28 -3.08
C ASP A 53 -8.77 16.42 -3.68
N MET A 54 -8.83 15.12 -3.34
CA MET A 54 -9.96 14.27 -3.72
C MET A 54 -11.26 14.79 -3.11
N LYS A 55 -11.23 15.17 -1.83
CA LYS A 55 -12.41 15.71 -1.13
C LYS A 55 -12.93 16.98 -1.78
N GLU A 56 -12.04 17.86 -2.24
CA GLU A 56 -12.40 19.11 -2.91
C GLU A 56 -12.94 18.89 -4.33
N LYS A 57 -12.27 18.02 -5.11
CA LYS A 57 -12.58 17.86 -6.54
C LYS A 57 -13.61 16.76 -6.84
N SER A 58 -13.68 15.71 -6.02
CA SER A 58 -14.57 14.56 -6.21
C SER A 58 -14.92 13.90 -4.88
N ILE A 59 -16.01 14.35 -4.29
CA ILE A 59 -16.47 13.85 -2.99
C ILE A 59 -16.77 12.35 -3.01
N SER A 60 -17.29 11.81 -4.12
CA SER A 60 -17.55 10.38 -4.29
C SER A 60 -16.25 9.59 -4.27
N LEU A 61 -15.22 10.01 -5.03
CA LEU A 61 -13.91 9.38 -5.03
C LEU A 61 -13.26 9.42 -3.64
N TYR A 62 -13.43 10.53 -2.91
CA TYR A 62 -12.92 10.66 -1.55
C TYR A 62 -13.54 9.60 -0.61
N TYR A 63 -14.88 9.49 -0.56
CA TYR A 63 -15.54 8.53 0.33
C TYR A 63 -15.23 7.09 -0.04
N HIS A 64 -15.22 6.75 -1.32
CA HIS A 64 -14.77 5.44 -1.80
C HIS A 64 -13.34 5.13 -1.31
N SER A 65 -12.40 6.04 -1.53
CA SER A 65 -11.00 5.89 -1.12
C SER A 65 -10.85 5.72 0.40
N ILE A 66 -11.60 6.49 1.19
CA ILE A 66 -11.62 6.37 2.66
C ILE A 66 -12.14 5.00 3.09
N GLU A 67 -13.23 4.52 2.48
CA GLU A 67 -13.82 3.23 2.82
C GLU A 67 -12.86 2.08 2.48
N VAL A 68 -12.27 2.08 1.28
CA VAL A 68 -11.26 1.08 0.87
C VAL A 68 -10.04 1.10 1.79
N GLY A 69 -9.49 2.27 2.11
CA GLY A 69 -8.32 2.39 2.96
C GLY A 69 -8.57 1.94 4.40
N ASN A 70 -9.72 2.26 4.97
CA ASN A 70 -10.09 1.84 6.33
C ASN A 70 -10.35 0.33 6.40
N LEU A 71 -10.96 -0.24 5.38
CA LEU A 71 -11.18 -1.69 5.27
C LEU A 71 -9.83 -2.42 5.12
N ALA A 72 -8.94 -1.92 4.25
CA ALA A 72 -7.59 -2.46 4.06
C ALA A 72 -6.75 -2.37 5.34
N LYS A 73 -6.84 -1.26 6.08
CA LYS A 73 -6.19 -1.07 7.39
C LYS A 73 -6.59 -2.14 8.40
N SER A 74 -7.90 -2.39 8.53
CA SER A 74 -8.44 -3.39 9.47
C SER A 74 -7.98 -4.80 9.10
N ALA A 75 -8.05 -5.15 7.82
CA ALA A 75 -7.58 -6.45 7.32
C ALA A 75 -6.08 -6.65 7.53
N ALA A 76 -5.27 -5.63 7.19
CA ALA A 76 -3.81 -5.70 7.38
C ALA A 76 -3.44 -5.92 8.84
N ALA A 77 -4.14 -5.28 9.78
CA ALA A 77 -3.93 -5.48 11.21
C ALA A 77 -4.21 -6.93 11.63
N ALA A 78 -5.29 -7.53 11.11
CA ALA A 78 -5.69 -8.88 11.46
C ALA A 78 -4.71 -9.96 10.96
N VAL A 79 -4.09 -9.75 9.80
CA VAL A 79 -3.12 -10.69 9.19
C VAL A 79 -1.65 -10.26 9.38
N LYS A 80 -1.39 -9.29 10.25
CA LYS A 80 -0.03 -8.78 10.57
C LYS A 80 0.76 -8.32 9.32
N ALA A 81 0.06 -7.73 8.34
CA ALA A 81 0.67 -7.05 7.19
C ALA A 81 1.06 -5.59 7.55
N ASP A 82 1.69 -4.87 6.63
CA ASP A 82 2.06 -3.45 6.83
C ASP A 82 0.81 -2.57 6.83
N ILE A 83 0.31 -2.24 8.03
CA ILE A 83 -0.92 -1.48 8.24
C ILE A 83 -0.87 -0.09 7.58
N PRO A 84 0.18 0.75 7.79
CA PRO A 84 0.29 2.04 7.11
C PRO A 84 0.31 1.91 5.59
N LEU A 85 0.99 0.90 5.05
CA LEU A 85 1.08 0.69 3.60
C LEU A 85 -0.26 0.26 3.00
N ALA A 86 -0.97 -0.68 3.62
CA ALA A 86 -2.29 -1.12 3.18
C ALA A 86 -3.31 0.04 3.24
N CYS A 87 -3.30 0.82 4.32
CA CYS A 87 -4.15 1.99 4.49
C CYS A 87 -3.90 3.05 3.42
N ALA A 88 -2.63 3.49 3.24
CA ALA A 88 -2.25 4.47 2.24
C ALA A 88 -2.50 3.95 0.81
N GLY A 89 -2.26 2.66 0.56
CA GLY A 89 -2.57 2.02 -0.70
C GLY A 89 -4.05 2.07 -1.01
N GLY A 90 -4.91 1.75 -0.05
CA GLY A 90 -6.36 1.83 -0.19
C GLY A 90 -6.85 3.26 -0.41
N TYR A 91 -6.31 4.23 0.33
CA TYR A 91 -6.65 5.65 0.14
C TYR A 91 -6.28 6.18 -1.25
N LEU A 92 -5.21 5.68 -1.86
CA LEU A 92 -4.61 6.29 -3.05
C LEU A 92 -4.62 5.39 -4.29
N HIS A 93 -5.24 4.19 -4.21
CA HIS A 93 -5.26 3.24 -5.34
C HIS A 93 -5.85 3.86 -6.61
N ASP A 94 -6.82 4.72 -6.47
CA ASP A 94 -7.55 5.38 -7.54
C ASP A 94 -7.16 6.85 -7.75
N ILE A 95 -5.98 7.29 -7.27
CA ILE A 95 -5.50 8.69 -7.38
C ILE A 95 -5.55 9.24 -8.81
N GLY A 96 -5.37 8.38 -9.81
CA GLY A 96 -5.46 8.74 -11.21
C GLY A 96 -6.81 9.30 -11.63
N LYS A 97 -7.90 8.83 -11.02
CA LYS A 97 -9.26 9.32 -11.31
C LYS A 97 -9.43 10.81 -11.00
N LEU A 98 -8.63 11.36 -10.10
CA LEU A 98 -8.62 12.78 -9.76
C LEU A 98 -8.28 13.69 -10.96
N HIS A 99 -7.51 13.18 -11.90
CA HIS A 99 -7.09 13.86 -13.12
C HIS A 99 -7.61 13.16 -14.39
N ASN A 100 -8.68 12.35 -14.28
CA ASN A 100 -9.26 11.58 -15.39
C ASN A 100 -8.23 10.72 -16.15
N ALA A 101 -7.28 10.15 -15.43
CA ALA A 101 -6.26 9.27 -16.01
C ALA A 101 -6.91 8.10 -16.76
N LYS A 102 -6.52 7.89 -18.01
CA LYS A 102 -7.07 6.86 -18.90
C LYS A 102 -6.43 5.50 -18.69
N ASP A 103 -5.21 5.49 -18.16
CA ASP A 103 -4.43 4.30 -17.95
C ASP A 103 -3.53 4.40 -16.69
N VAL A 104 -2.85 3.31 -16.39
CA VAL A 104 -1.95 3.23 -15.23
C VAL A 104 -0.73 4.16 -15.36
N LYS A 105 -0.29 4.48 -16.57
CA LYS A 105 0.87 5.38 -16.77
C LYS A 105 0.49 6.81 -16.38
N GLU A 106 -0.71 7.24 -16.76
CA GLU A 106 -1.24 8.55 -16.35
C GLU A 106 -1.49 8.58 -14.84
N SER A 107 -2.05 7.51 -14.24
CA SER A 107 -2.20 7.40 -12.79
C SER A 107 -0.85 7.51 -12.06
N LEU A 108 0.22 6.90 -12.60
CA LEU A 108 1.56 7.00 -12.03
C LEU A 108 2.16 8.42 -12.19
N LYS A 109 1.81 9.19 -13.21
CA LYS A 109 2.21 10.60 -13.32
C LYS A 109 1.61 11.40 -12.18
N VAL A 110 0.30 11.26 -11.94
CA VAL A 110 -0.39 11.90 -10.81
C VAL A 110 0.25 11.49 -9.48
N ALA A 111 0.50 10.19 -9.29
CA ALA A 111 1.18 9.68 -8.10
C ALA A 111 2.59 10.27 -7.90
N ASN A 112 3.31 10.55 -8.99
CA ASN A 112 4.63 11.21 -8.93
C ASN A 112 4.52 12.68 -8.55
N GLU A 113 3.52 13.41 -9.04
CA GLU A 113 3.27 14.81 -8.69
C GLU A 113 3.05 14.98 -7.18
N TYR A 114 2.31 14.06 -6.55
CA TYR A 114 2.16 14.02 -5.09
C TYR A 114 3.37 13.41 -4.36
N GLY A 115 4.39 12.94 -5.07
CA GLY A 115 5.59 12.36 -4.47
C GLY A 115 5.35 11.03 -3.75
N LEU A 116 4.39 10.21 -4.20
CA LEU A 116 4.06 8.94 -3.56
C LEU A 116 5.26 7.98 -3.53
N PRO A 117 5.49 7.27 -2.41
CA PRO A 117 6.51 6.23 -2.30
C PRO A 117 6.32 5.10 -3.32
N LYS A 118 7.41 4.43 -3.67
CA LYS A 118 7.40 3.33 -4.66
C LYS A 118 6.42 2.21 -4.31
N ASN A 119 6.28 1.89 -3.01
CA ASN A 119 5.40 0.82 -2.54
C ASN A 119 3.92 1.17 -2.76
N ILE A 120 3.52 2.41 -2.50
CA ILE A 120 2.15 2.88 -2.79
C ILE A 120 1.90 2.87 -4.30
N LYS A 121 2.87 3.32 -5.11
CA LYS A 121 2.79 3.25 -6.57
C LYS A 121 2.68 1.82 -7.10
N ALA A 122 3.33 0.85 -6.45
CA ALA A 122 3.17 -0.56 -6.78
C ALA A 122 1.72 -1.04 -6.56
N ILE A 123 1.09 -0.67 -5.44
CA ILE A 123 -0.31 -0.99 -5.16
C ILE A 123 -1.23 -0.38 -6.23
N ILE A 124 -1.02 0.86 -6.66
CA ILE A 124 -1.80 1.49 -7.75
C ILE A 124 -1.75 0.67 -9.05
N VAL A 125 -0.61 0.08 -9.36
CA VAL A 125 -0.44 -0.77 -10.56
C VAL A 125 -1.13 -2.13 -10.40
N GLU A 126 -1.12 -2.67 -9.19
CA GLU A 126 -1.48 -4.06 -8.87
C GLU A 126 -2.94 -4.22 -8.45
N CYS A 127 -3.56 -3.20 -7.84
CA CYS A 127 -4.88 -3.30 -7.21
C CYS A 127 -6.00 -3.71 -8.19
N SER A 128 -5.93 -3.33 -9.45
CA SER A 128 -6.91 -3.74 -10.46
C SER A 128 -6.64 -5.15 -11.01
N GLY A 129 -5.42 -5.65 -10.90
CA GLY A 129 -4.97 -6.89 -11.54
C GLY A 129 -4.86 -6.85 -13.06
N LYS A 130 -5.21 -5.73 -13.68
CA LYS A 130 -5.20 -5.56 -15.14
C LYS A 130 -3.79 -5.48 -15.72
N TYR A 131 -2.89 -4.82 -15.02
CA TYR A 131 -1.52 -4.57 -15.49
C TYR A 131 -0.51 -5.50 -14.86
N ARG A 132 -0.67 -5.79 -13.58
CA ARG A 132 0.15 -6.71 -12.81
C ARG A 132 -0.68 -7.32 -11.68
N LYS A 133 -0.41 -8.60 -11.35
CA LYS A 133 -0.97 -9.24 -10.17
C LYS A 133 -0.42 -8.62 -8.89
N PRO A 134 -1.15 -8.67 -7.77
CA PRO A 134 -0.61 -8.33 -6.47
C PRO A 134 0.61 -9.18 -6.11
N MET A 135 1.72 -8.50 -5.76
CA MET A 135 2.99 -9.13 -5.39
C MET A 135 3.25 -9.02 -3.88
N THR A 136 2.35 -8.39 -3.13
CA THR A 136 2.43 -8.23 -1.68
C THR A 136 1.07 -8.45 -1.05
N LYS A 137 1.06 -8.79 0.24
CA LYS A 137 -0.18 -8.94 1.01
C LYS A 137 -1.00 -7.66 0.98
N GLU A 138 -0.35 -6.51 1.12
CA GLU A 138 -1.00 -5.20 1.15
C GLU A 138 -1.71 -4.90 -0.17
N ALA A 139 -1.07 -5.17 -1.31
CA ALA A 139 -1.69 -4.98 -2.63
C ALA A 139 -2.90 -5.90 -2.83
N ALA A 140 -2.82 -7.16 -2.39
CA ALA A 140 -3.94 -8.10 -2.44
C ALA A 140 -5.09 -7.68 -1.51
N ILE A 141 -4.77 -7.20 -0.31
CA ILE A 141 -5.77 -6.68 0.65
C ILE A 141 -6.49 -5.47 0.04
N VAL A 142 -5.77 -4.54 -0.58
CA VAL A 142 -6.38 -3.37 -1.24
C VAL A 142 -7.26 -3.81 -2.41
N MET A 143 -6.82 -4.77 -3.24
CA MET A 143 -7.63 -5.33 -4.33
C MET A 143 -8.94 -5.95 -3.82
N LEU A 144 -8.90 -6.71 -2.72
CA LEU A 144 -10.07 -7.32 -2.12
C LEU A 144 -11.00 -6.26 -1.53
N ALA A 145 -10.45 -5.27 -0.81
CA ALA A 145 -11.19 -4.17 -0.22
C ALA A 145 -11.92 -3.34 -1.29
N ASP A 146 -11.22 -2.94 -2.36
CA ASP A 146 -11.81 -2.22 -3.50
C ASP A 146 -12.93 -3.03 -4.15
N SER A 147 -12.72 -4.34 -4.36
CA SER A 147 -13.74 -5.20 -4.96
C SER A 147 -15.03 -5.28 -4.12
N VAL A 148 -14.89 -5.33 -2.80
CA VAL A 148 -16.04 -5.36 -1.87
C VAL A 148 -16.72 -4.01 -1.83
N VAL A 149 -15.99 -2.92 -1.60
CA VAL A 149 -16.55 -1.55 -1.53
C VAL A 149 -17.28 -1.21 -2.82
N THR A 150 -16.66 -1.42 -3.99
CA THR A 150 -17.29 -1.18 -5.30
C THR A 150 -18.57 -2.00 -5.47
N SER A 151 -18.60 -3.26 -5.03
CA SER A 151 -19.78 -4.11 -5.14
C SER A 151 -20.91 -3.62 -4.23
N VAL A 152 -20.61 -3.19 -3.01
CA VAL A 152 -21.56 -2.62 -2.06
C VAL A 152 -22.12 -1.28 -2.58
N GLU A 153 -21.26 -0.40 -3.08
CA GLU A 153 -21.67 0.87 -3.69
C GLU A 153 -22.64 0.65 -4.86
N TYR A 154 -22.32 -0.28 -5.76
CA TYR A 154 -23.17 -0.64 -6.89
C TYR A 154 -24.57 -1.11 -6.46
N LEU A 155 -24.67 -1.87 -5.37
CA LEU A 155 -25.97 -2.30 -4.87
C LEU A 155 -26.79 -1.17 -4.27
N ARG A 156 -26.14 -0.32 -3.48
CA ARG A 156 -26.80 0.85 -2.89
C ARG A 156 -27.38 1.75 -3.99
N GLU A 157 -26.63 1.95 -5.08
CA GLU A 157 -27.10 2.74 -6.22
C GLU A 157 -28.24 2.07 -6.99
N THR A 158 -28.18 0.75 -7.21
CA THR A 158 -29.16 0.01 -8.01
C THR A 158 -30.36 -0.47 -7.22
N LYS A 159 -30.39 -0.25 -5.88
CA LYS A 159 -31.45 -0.70 -4.95
C LYS A 159 -31.81 -2.19 -5.10
N LYS A 160 -30.83 -3.01 -5.43
CA LYS A 160 -31.03 -4.46 -5.53
C LYS A 160 -31.06 -5.07 -4.13
N GLU A 161 -32.10 -5.88 -3.86
CA GLU A 161 -32.19 -6.65 -2.62
C GLU A 161 -31.31 -7.90 -2.67
N VAL A 162 -30.01 -7.70 -2.45
CA VAL A 162 -29.02 -8.79 -2.30
C VAL A 162 -28.35 -8.59 -0.95
N SER A 163 -28.18 -9.66 -0.18
CA SER A 163 -27.51 -9.55 1.12
C SER A 163 -26.04 -9.18 0.96
N GLU A 164 -25.52 -8.40 1.89
CA GLU A 164 -24.11 -7.99 1.90
C GLU A 164 -23.18 -9.21 1.96
N ASP A 165 -23.57 -10.28 2.65
CA ASP A 165 -22.84 -11.56 2.65
C ASP A 165 -22.70 -12.17 1.26
N THR A 166 -23.76 -12.19 0.47
CA THR A 166 -23.73 -12.72 -0.91
C THR A 166 -22.74 -11.95 -1.77
N ILE A 167 -22.64 -10.63 -1.55
CA ILE A 167 -21.72 -9.78 -2.30
C ILE A 167 -20.28 -10.04 -1.89
N LEU A 168 -20.06 -10.11 -0.59
CA LEU A 168 -18.75 -10.41 -0.03
C LEU A 168 -18.24 -11.75 -0.57
N ASP A 169 -19.11 -12.77 -0.53
CA ASP A 169 -18.80 -14.10 -1.06
C ASP A 169 -18.45 -14.04 -2.54
N HIS A 170 -19.23 -13.33 -3.33
CA HIS A 170 -18.98 -13.19 -4.76
C HIS A 170 -17.69 -12.43 -5.08
N ALA A 171 -17.45 -11.31 -4.40
CA ALA A 171 -16.22 -10.53 -4.58
C ALA A 171 -14.96 -11.34 -4.25
N PHE A 172 -14.98 -12.07 -3.12
CA PHE A 172 -13.87 -12.94 -2.73
C PHE A 172 -13.70 -14.12 -3.70
N ALA A 173 -14.80 -14.85 -4.00
CA ALA A 173 -14.75 -16.00 -4.90
C ALA A 173 -14.20 -15.60 -6.28
N THR A 174 -14.62 -14.47 -6.82
CA THR A 174 -14.14 -13.98 -8.11
C THR A 174 -12.61 -13.77 -8.09
N ARG A 175 -12.07 -13.14 -7.06
CA ARG A 175 -10.62 -12.86 -6.97
C ARG A 175 -9.82 -14.13 -6.65
N VAL A 176 -10.30 -14.97 -5.76
CA VAL A 176 -9.61 -16.22 -5.38
C VAL A 176 -9.62 -17.22 -6.54
N ASN A 177 -10.78 -17.46 -7.16
CA ASN A 177 -10.93 -18.44 -8.25
C ASN A 177 -10.18 -18.03 -9.52
N SER A 178 -9.99 -16.73 -9.76
CA SER A 178 -9.17 -16.26 -10.89
C SER A 178 -7.67 -16.56 -10.74
N GLY A 179 -7.21 -16.96 -9.55
CA GLY A 179 -5.80 -17.17 -9.25
C GLY A 179 -4.96 -15.88 -9.24
N ILE A 180 -5.61 -14.70 -9.26
CA ILE A 180 -4.90 -13.41 -9.33
C ILE A 180 -4.09 -13.13 -8.07
N LEU A 181 -4.45 -13.76 -6.93
CA LEU A 181 -3.81 -13.55 -5.64
C LEU A 181 -2.63 -14.51 -5.38
N SER A 182 -2.30 -15.41 -6.33
CA SER A 182 -1.30 -16.50 -6.14
C SER A 182 0.08 -16.00 -5.72
N ASP A 183 0.47 -14.82 -6.16
CA ASP A 183 1.83 -14.28 -5.95
C ASP A 183 1.89 -13.27 -4.79
N SER A 184 0.76 -13.04 -4.11
CA SER A 184 0.62 -12.03 -3.06
C SER A 184 1.24 -12.40 -1.71
N GLY A 185 1.49 -13.70 -1.49
CA GLY A 185 1.93 -14.23 -0.20
C GLY A 185 0.82 -14.36 0.85
N LEU A 186 -0.46 -14.15 0.50
CA LEU A 186 -1.59 -14.45 1.38
C LEU A 186 -1.85 -15.96 1.44
N SER A 187 -1.97 -16.49 2.66
CA SER A 187 -2.43 -17.86 2.89
C SER A 187 -3.97 -17.95 2.81
N LEU A 188 -4.49 -19.17 2.67
CA LEU A 188 -5.94 -19.43 2.73
C LEU A 188 -6.53 -19.02 4.08
N GLU A 189 -5.79 -19.24 5.17
CA GLU A 189 -6.19 -18.82 6.51
C GLU A 189 -6.32 -17.28 6.60
N GLU A 190 -5.32 -16.56 6.09
CA GLU A 190 -5.36 -15.10 6.06
C GLU A 190 -6.50 -14.56 5.18
N LEU A 191 -6.79 -15.20 4.05
CA LEU A 191 -7.95 -14.85 3.21
C LEU A 191 -9.26 -15.03 3.96
N TYR A 192 -9.40 -16.10 4.74
CA TYR A 192 -10.57 -16.32 5.58
C TYR A 192 -10.71 -15.26 6.68
N ILE A 193 -9.60 -14.90 7.34
CA ILE A 193 -9.57 -13.83 8.35
C ILE A 193 -9.98 -12.48 7.73
N ILE A 194 -9.40 -12.13 6.57
CA ILE A 194 -9.73 -10.89 5.85
C ILE A 194 -11.22 -10.84 5.52
N LYS A 195 -11.78 -11.95 5.00
CA LYS A 195 -13.20 -12.04 4.67
C LYS A 195 -14.08 -11.80 5.91
N LYS A 196 -13.72 -12.38 7.05
CA LYS A 196 -14.43 -12.18 8.31
C LYS A 196 -14.40 -10.72 8.76
N ILE A 197 -13.24 -10.06 8.70
CA ILE A 197 -13.09 -8.63 9.03
C ILE A 197 -13.96 -7.75 8.11
N PHE A 198 -14.05 -8.09 6.83
CA PHE A 198 -14.89 -7.35 5.91
C PHE A 198 -16.38 -7.56 6.20
N ALA A 199 -16.80 -8.79 6.54
CA ALA A 199 -18.16 -9.07 6.97
C ALA A 199 -18.57 -8.26 8.20
N GLU A 200 -17.72 -8.19 9.22
CA GLU A 200 -17.98 -7.42 10.45
C GLU A 200 -18.18 -5.92 10.21
N LYS A 201 -17.71 -5.38 9.08
CA LYS A 201 -17.89 -3.97 8.72
C LYS A 201 -19.28 -3.67 8.17
N TYR A 202 -19.93 -4.66 7.55
CA TYR A 202 -21.20 -4.51 6.84
C TYR A 202 -22.38 -5.17 7.56
N HIS A 203 -22.15 -5.72 8.76
CA HIS A 203 -23.18 -6.19 9.70
C HIS A 203 -23.36 -5.19 10.85
#